data_f81ac6f085b498c08eb333b2e08ff508
#
_entry.id   f81ac6f085b498c08eb333b2e08ff508
#
_cell.length_a   1.000
_cell.length_b   1.000
_cell.length_c   1.000
_cell.angle_alpha   90.00
_cell.angle_beta   90.00
_cell.angle_gamma   90.00
#
_symmetry.space_group_name_H-M   'P 1'
#
loop_
_entity.id
_entity.type
_entity.pdbx_description
1 polymer ?
#
loop_
_entity_poly.entity_id
_entity_poly.type
_entity_poly.pdbx_seq_one_letter_code
_entity_poly.pdbx_strand_id
1 'polypeptide(L)'
;MNFECPSCSITLQAEPDLSGKTVKCPGCSTKIQIPEMEAPPESDGADEGYEGGEEEYDAGNHLPALNISNVDHGKHPSTFNLWLSVAIGIGGTFFWYLIMLVLKKPEGEDQMYFYELFVNRGKTQYATTFLMFFTLGILILKFFSIRKQRRAMILQALPRDISEEITPTNLKQFHDHLLNFPKPLRNTYIVNRIRKGLEFFYVRQNNPEVAQMLSSQSDVDANKVVGSYSMVKVLLWAIPIMGFIGTVVGIGGAIGGFDAVLDSGGGDPNALTDALKPVLAEMGSAFDTTLLALVFSIILSFPAASLQGEEDDLVTDVDEYCIDNLLKRLNDGGANANMTSDAGTLKTIGDAIAASQQDIMGQFVQTQKGMSTNLSNQTEQYEKVATAVEKQLAAIGDRAEKYETRLDDDFFKSLDRIRSESVTAITAQVGGLSEGIHNLNEVLKDLNGKTVQVTKKGWFGR
;
A
#
# COMPACT_ATOMS: atom_id res chain seq x y z
N MET A 1 -22.52 23.99 -26.23
CA MET A 1 -22.18 24.92 -27.32
C MET A 1 -20.68 24.92 -27.55
N ASN A 2 -20.22 24.71 -28.77
CA ASN A 2 -18.80 24.73 -29.10
C ASN A 2 -18.48 26.03 -29.79
N PHE A 3 -17.41 26.73 -29.39
CA PHE A 3 -16.92 27.96 -30.01
C PHE A 3 -15.39 28.01 -29.97
N GLU A 4 -14.78 28.77 -30.86
CA GLU A 4 -13.32 28.87 -30.95
C GLU A 4 -12.82 30.13 -30.25
N CYS A 5 -11.70 29.99 -29.54
CA CYS A 5 -11.03 31.12 -28.96
C CYS A 5 -10.40 32.02 -30.06
N PRO A 6 -10.75 33.31 -30.13
CA PRO A 6 -10.23 34.20 -31.16
C PRO A 6 -8.72 34.49 -31.07
N SER A 7 -8.08 34.18 -29.94
CA SER A 7 -6.65 34.44 -29.71
C SER A 7 -5.75 33.23 -29.92
N CYS A 8 -6.25 31.98 -29.79
CA CYS A 8 -5.44 30.77 -29.89
C CYS A 8 -6.11 29.64 -30.69
N SER A 9 -7.29 29.86 -31.28
CA SER A 9 -8.05 28.94 -32.12
C SER A 9 -8.38 27.58 -31.48
N ILE A 10 -8.33 27.49 -30.13
CA ILE A 10 -8.72 26.28 -29.41
C ILE A 10 -10.25 26.23 -29.33
N THR A 11 -10.84 25.10 -29.69
CA THR A 11 -12.28 24.85 -29.55
C THR A 11 -12.62 24.67 -28.08
N LEU A 12 -13.55 25.48 -27.58
CA LEU A 12 -14.03 25.49 -26.20
C LEU A 12 -15.48 25.03 -26.16
N GLN A 13 -15.84 24.27 -25.14
CA GLN A 13 -17.21 23.83 -24.89
C GLN A 13 -17.76 24.59 -23.68
N ALA A 14 -18.85 25.31 -23.86
CA ALA A 14 -19.54 26.02 -22.79
C ALA A 14 -20.93 25.42 -22.54
N GLU A 15 -21.32 25.37 -21.28
CA GLU A 15 -22.71 25.02 -20.89
C GLU A 15 -23.66 26.18 -21.24
N PRO A 16 -24.95 25.88 -21.52
CA PRO A 16 -25.95 26.89 -21.91
C PRO A 16 -26.08 28.04 -20.89
N ASP A 17 -25.91 27.74 -19.60
CA ASP A 17 -26.04 28.70 -18.48
C ASP A 17 -24.93 29.77 -18.45
N LEU A 18 -23.90 29.63 -19.25
CA LEU A 18 -22.76 30.53 -19.37
C LEU A 18 -22.84 31.47 -20.57
N SER A 19 -23.94 31.39 -21.36
CA SER A 19 -24.18 32.29 -22.52
C SER A 19 -24.09 33.76 -22.10
N GLY A 20 -23.37 34.55 -22.90
CA GLY A 20 -23.14 35.98 -22.64
C GLY A 20 -22.12 36.32 -21.55
N LYS A 21 -21.64 35.36 -20.76
CA LYS A 21 -20.67 35.58 -19.67
C LYS A 21 -19.24 35.64 -20.17
N THR A 22 -18.38 36.35 -19.47
CA THR A 22 -16.95 36.43 -19.79
C THR A 22 -16.18 35.39 -18.99
N VAL A 23 -15.45 34.49 -19.69
CA VAL A 23 -14.61 33.45 -19.12
C VAL A 23 -13.15 33.61 -19.59
N LYS A 24 -12.19 33.01 -18.85
CA LYS A 24 -10.79 32.99 -19.28
C LYS A 24 -10.53 31.74 -20.10
N CYS A 25 -9.90 31.87 -21.26
CA CYS A 25 -9.46 30.76 -22.06
C CYS A 25 -8.42 29.91 -21.32
N PRO A 26 -8.59 28.60 -21.18
CA PRO A 26 -7.62 27.72 -20.53
C PRO A 26 -6.29 27.58 -21.29
N GLY A 27 -6.27 27.88 -22.59
CA GLY A 27 -5.06 27.77 -23.41
C GLY A 27 -4.19 29.04 -23.45
N CYS A 28 -4.81 30.25 -23.52
CA CYS A 28 -4.07 31.49 -23.63
C CYS A 28 -4.37 32.50 -22.52
N SER A 29 -5.23 32.15 -21.55
CA SER A 29 -5.66 33.03 -20.43
C SER A 29 -6.35 34.34 -20.82
N THR A 30 -6.66 34.54 -22.10
CA THR A 30 -7.39 35.73 -22.60
C THR A 30 -8.84 35.66 -22.14
N LYS A 31 -9.42 36.80 -21.79
CA LYS A 31 -10.85 36.92 -21.46
C LYS A 31 -11.67 36.86 -22.76
N ILE A 32 -12.62 35.95 -22.83
CA ILE A 32 -13.48 35.71 -23.98
C ILE A 32 -14.91 35.80 -23.50
N GLN A 33 -15.76 36.46 -24.28
CA GLN A 33 -17.20 36.47 -24.05
C GLN A 33 -17.83 35.30 -24.82
N ILE A 34 -18.62 34.50 -24.14
CA ILE A 34 -19.35 33.39 -24.74
C ILE A 34 -20.47 33.96 -25.60
N PRO A 35 -20.65 33.54 -26.86
CA PRO A 35 -21.70 34.06 -27.74
C PRO A 35 -23.09 33.88 -27.10
N GLU A 36 -23.94 34.91 -27.24
CA GLU A 36 -25.35 34.81 -26.85
C GLU A 36 -26.10 33.87 -27.80
N MET A 37 -26.90 32.97 -27.26
CA MET A 37 -27.85 32.21 -28.06
C MET A 37 -29.04 33.09 -28.40
N GLU A 38 -29.23 33.39 -29.69
CA GLU A 38 -30.52 33.94 -30.16
C GLU A 38 -31.60 32.92 -29.88
N ALA A 39 -32.61 33.26 -29.13
CA ALA A 39 -33.81 32.47 -28.96
C ALA A 39 -34.49 32.30 -30.34
N PRO A 40 -35.03 31.10 -30.66
CA PRO A 40 -35.80 30.91 -31.89
C PRO A 40 -36.95 31.94 -31.91
N PRO A 41 -37.28 32.55 -33.07
CA PRO A 41 -38.35 33.52 -33.13
C PRO A 41 -39.69 32.82 -32.78
N GLU A 42 -40.40 33.42 -31.84
CA GLU A 42 -41.79 33.10 -31.59
C GLU A 42 -42.59 33.35 -32.88
N SER A 43 -43.14 32.28 -33.50
CA SER A 43 -44.07 32.42 -34.59
C SER A 43 -45.43 32.83 -34.09
N ASP A 44 -45.81 34.08 -34.35
CA ASP A 44 -47.18 34.56 -34.20
C ASP A 44 -48.14 33.74 -35.04
N GLY A 45 -49.27 33.49 -34.43
CA GLY A 45 -50.30 32.63 -34.95
C GLY A 45 -50.98 33.12 -36.24
N ALA A 46 -51.28 32.18 -37.10
CA ALA A 46 -52.38 32.28 -38.06
C ALA A 46 -53.08 30.95 -38.07
N ASP A 47 -54.32 30.99 -37.66
CA ASP A 47 -55.36 30.02 -37.67
C ASP A 47 -55.75 29.69 -39.13
N GLU A 48 -55.41 28.49 -39.65
CA GLU A 48 -56.08 27.92 -40.82
C GLU A 48 -56.28 26.42 -40.56
N GLY A 49 -57.57 26.06 -40.40
CA GLY A 49 -58.00 24.70 -40.19
C GLY A 49 -57.67 23.75 -41.32
N TYR A 50 -57.07 22.63 -40.97
CA TYR A 50 -57.06 21.42 -41.75
C TYR A 50 -57.65 20.28 -40.88
N GLU A 51 -58.91 19.91 -41.19
CA GLU A 51 -59.50 18.61 -40.85
C GLU A 51 -58.74 17.53 -41.60
N GLY A 52 -58.18 16.57 -40.90
CA GLY A 52 -57.58 15.43 -41.58
C GLY A 52 -56.78 14.50 -40.65
N GLY A 53 -57.49 13.48 -40.10
CA GLY A 53 -56.87 12.24 -39.64
C GLY A 53 -56.22 12.31 -38.25
N GLU A 54 -57.03 12.02 -37.22
CA GLU A 54 -56.55 11.52 -35.95
C GLU A 54 -55.85 10.15 -36.18
N GLU A 55 -54.57 10.20 -36.57
CA GLU A 55 -53.70 9.10 -36.25
C GLU A 55 -53.44 9.25 -34.74
N GLU A 56 -54.11 8.41 -33.97
CA GLU A 56 -53.88 8.13 -32.60
C GLU A 56 -52.39 7.77 -32.42
N TYR A 57 -51.53 8.78 -32.20
CA TYR A 57 -50.17 8.55 -31.71
C TYR A 57 -50.37 7.91 -30.37
N ASP A 58 -50.23 6.59 -30.34
CA ASP A 58 -50.08 5.73 -29.18
C ASP A 58 -49.21 6.48 -28.17
N ALA A 59 -49.82 6.86 -27.06
CA ALA A 59 -49.17 7.54 -25.96
C ALA A 59 -48.07 6.61 -25.44
N GLY A 60 -46.93 6.69 -26.10
CA GLY A 60 -45.77 5.86 -25.87
C GLY A 60 -45.47 5.78 -24.39
N ASN A 61 -45.46 4.59 -23.96
CA ASN A 61 -44.94 3.97 -22.77
C ASN A 61 -44.07 4.93 -21.94
N HIS A 62 -44.72 5.86 -21.19
CA HIS A 62 -44.03 6.73 -20.26
C HIS A 62 -43.53 5.86 -19.11
N LEU A 63 -42.32 5.34 -19.29
CA LEU A 63 -41.59 4.66 -18.23
C LEU A 63 -41.65 5.54 -16.96
N PRO A 64 -42.05 5.02 -15.81
CA PRO A 64 -42.15 5.79 -14.58
C PRO A 64 -40.81 6.37 -14.23
N ALA A 65 -40.66 7.71 -14.24
CA ALA A 65 -39.40 8.42 -14.03
C ALA A 65 -38.70 7.92 -12.78
N LEU A 66 -37.49 7.39 -12.95
CA LEU A 66 -36.56 7.05 -11.87
C LEU A 66 -35.92 8.35 -11.35
N ASN A 67 -35.98 8.56 -10.05
CA ASN A 67 -35.33 9.70 -9.42
C ASN A 67 -33.82 9.43 -9.25
N ILE A 68 -33.06 9.56 -10.34
CA ILE A 68 -31.60 9.30 -10.37
C ILE A 68 -30.82 10.44 -9.70
N SER A 69 -31.41 11.64 -9.59
CA SER A 69 -30.71 12.86 -9.16
C SER A 69 -30.43 12.99 -7.67
N ASN A 70 -31.05 12.19 -6.80
CA ASN A 70 -30.92 12.27 -5.33
C ASN A 70 -30.14 11.12 -4.70
N VAL A 71 -29.29 10.45 -5.47
CA VAL A 71 -28.46 9.39 -4.92
C VAL A 71 -27.23 9.98 -4.25
N ASP A 72 -27.26 9.95 -2.93
CA ASP A 72 -26.10 10.23 -2.10
C ASP A 72 -24.91 9.35 -2.57
N HIS A 73 -23.96 9.94 -3.28
CA HIS A 73 -22.73 9.25 -3.68
C HIS A 73 -21.88 9.03 -2.42
N GLY A 74 -22.36 8.16 -1.55
CA GLY A 74 -21.70 7.75 -0.32
C GLY A 74 -20.27 7.29 -0.61
N LYS A 75 -19.40 7.41 0.39
CA LYS A 75 -18.04 6.88 0.32
C LYS A 75 -18.08 5.41 -0.12
N HIS A 76 -17.11 5.02 -0.95
CA HIS A 76 -17.01 3.63 -1.40
C HIS A 76 -16.98 2.67 -0.20
N PRO A 77 -17.67 1.50 -0.27
CA PRO A 77 -17.77 0.56 0.85
C PRO A 77 -16.45 0.12 1.46
N SER A 78 -15.38 0.04 0.65
CA SER A 78 -14.02 -0.31 1.10
C SER A 78 -13.29 0.81 1.85
N THR A 79 -13.77 2.06 1.83
CA THR A 79 -13.08 3.18 2.47
C THR A 79 -13.30 3.17 3.98
N PHE A 80 -12.20 3.26 4.73
CA PHE A 80 -12.22 3.46 6.17
C PHE A 80 -11.95 4.92 6.55
N ASN A 81 -12.34 5.31 7.75
CA ASN A 81 -12.07 6.65 8.26
C ASN A 81 -10.67 6.71 8.86
N LEU A 82 -9.72 7.35 8.13
CA LEU A 82 -8.33 7.47 8.55
C LEU A 82 -8.18 8.14 9.92
N TRP A 83 -8.94 9.22 10.18
CA TRP A 83 -8.87 9.91 11.47
C TRP A 83 -9.32 9.04 12.64
N LEU A 84 -10.32 8.19 12.42
CA LEU A 84 -10.77 7.25 13.44
C LEU A 84 -9.70 6.18 13.72
N SER A 85 -9.02 5.67 12.69
CA SER A 85 -7.95 4.69 12.89
C SER A 85 -6.74 5.30 13.60
N VAL A 86 -6.38 6.55 13.31
CA VAL A 86 -5.34 7.30 14.05
C VAL A 86 -5.74 7.48 15.52
N ALA A 87 -6.99 7.85 15.78
CA ALA A 87 -7.50 7.99 17.15
C ALA A 87 -7.46 6.66 17.93
N ILE A 88 -7.81 5.54 17.27
CA ILE A 88 -7.67 4.19 17.83
C ILE A 88 -6.19 3.87 18.09
N GLY A 89 -5.30 4.23 17.18
CA GLY A 89 -3.86 4.05 17.33
C GLY A 89 -3.30 4.79 18.54
N ILE A 90 -3.62 6.07 18.69
CA ILE A 90 -3.20 6.90 19.83
C ILE A 90 -3.81 6.35 21.14
N GLY A 91 -5.11 6.09 21.14
CA GLY A 91 -5.82 5.57 22.31
C GLY A 91 -5.31 4.19 22.74
N GLY A 92 -5.08 3.29 21.79
CA GLY A 92 -4.51 1.96 22.04
C GLY A 92 -3.09 2.04 22.61
N THR A 93 -2.25 2.91 22.05
CA THR A 93 -0.90 3.14 22.57
C THR A 93 -0.94 3.69 23.98
N PHE A 94 -1.76 4.71 24.22
CA PHE A 94 -1.92 5.30 25.54
C PHE A 94 -2.40 4.26 26.57
N PHE A 95 -3.41 3.47 26.22
CA PHE A 95 -3.94 2.41 27.06
C PHE A 95 -2.88 1.32 27.34
N TRP A 96 -2.10 0.95 26.34
CA TRP A 96 -1.00 0.00 26.52
C TRP A 96 0.04 0.47 27.52
N TYR A 97 0.50 1.72 27.39
CA TYR A 97 1.46 2.29 28.35
C TYR A 97 0.87 2.53 29.74
N LEU A 98 -0.44 2.77 29.83
CA LEU A 98 -1.13 2.81 31.13
C LEU A 98 -1.10 1.43 31.81
N ILE A 99 -1.31 0.34 31.07
CA ILE A 99 -1.14 -1.03 31.61
C ILE A 99 0.30 -1.25 32.03
N MET A 100 1.29 -0.83 31.26
CA MET A 100 2.70 -0.95 31.62
C MET A 100 3.02 -0.20 32.90
N LEU A 101 2.40 0.96 33.13
CA LEU A 101 2.56 1.73 34.39
C LEU A 101 2.03 0.96 35.59
N VAL A 102 0.93 0.24 35.44
CA VAL A 102 0.37 -0.61 36.54
C VAL A 102 1.26 -1.82 36.82
N LEU A 103 1.97 -2.33 35.84
CA LEU A 103 2.90 -3.45 35.95
C LEU A 103 4.28 -3.05 36.50
N LYS A 104 4.51 -1.74 36.73
CA LYS A 104 5.74 -1.24 37.35
C LYS A 104 5.86 -1.74 38.77
N LYS A 105 6.94 -2.45 39.10
CA LYS A 105 7.25 -2.86 40.45
C LYS A 105 7.94 -1.73 41.24
N PRO A 106 7.91 -1.77 42.59
CA PRO A 106 8.61 -0.80 43.45
C PRO A 106 10.12 -0.76 43.16
N GLU A 107 10.75 0.37 43.39
CA GLU A 107 12.20 0.52 43.26
C GLU A 107 12.92 -0.43 44.23
N GLY A 108 13.80 -1.28 43.66
CA GLY A 108 14.57 -2.27 44.44
C GLY A 108 14.19 -3.73 44.15
N GLU A 109 13.11 -3.99 43.41
CA GLU A 109 12.78 -5.32 42.91
C GLU A 109 13.08 -5.43 41.38
N ASP A 110 13.44 -6.63 40.92
CA ASP A 110 13.64 -6.89 39.51
C ASP A 110 12.35 -6.60 38.75
N GLN A 111 12.44 -5.67 37.78
CA GLN A 111 11.30 -5.29 36.94
C GLN A 111 10.90 -6.47 36.04
N MET A 112 9.62 -6.54 35.68
CA MET A 112 9.18 -7.54 34.68
C MET A 112 9.84 -7.24 33.35
N TYR A 113 10.35 -8.28 32.67
CA TYR A 113 10.99 -8.17 31.35
C TYR A 113 10.15 -7.39 30.35
N PHE A 114 8.80 -7.61 30.34
CA PHE A 114 7.90 -6.85 29.47
C PHE A 114 7.87 -5.35 29.76
N TYR A 115 7.93 -4.95 31.02
CA TYR A 115 8.00 -3.53 31.40
C TYR A 115 9.30 -2.90 30.89
N GLU A 116 10.43 -3.56 31.11
CA GLU A 116 11.72 -3.10 30.59
C GLU A 116 11.73 -2.98 29.08
N LEU A 117 11.19 -4.00 28.39
CA LEU A 117 11.12 -4.06 26.95
C LEU A 117 10.38 -2.88 26.33
N PHE A 118 9.27 -2.44 26.92
CA PHE A 118 8.43 -1.37 26.36
C PHE A 118 8.75 0.03 26.87
N VAL A 119 9.27 0.17 28.09
CA VAL A 119 9.42 1.48 28.74
C VAL A 119 10.88 1.94 28.83
N ASN A 120 11.80 1.04 29.17
CA ASN A 120 13.17 1.41 29.53
C ASN A 120 14.16 1.28 28.36
N ARG A 121 13.82 0.51 27.32
CA ARG A 121 14.76 0.10 26.27
C ARG A 121 14.83 1.03 25.03
N GLY A 122 14.23 2.23 25.07
CA GLY A 122 14.44 3.21 24.02
C GLY A 122 13.18 3.90 23.50
N LYS A 123 13.38 5.07 22.89
CA LYS A 123 12.28 5.93 22.38
C LYS A 123 11.61 5.37 21.12
N THR A 124 12.32 4.55 20.35
CA THR A 124 11.82 3.93 19.11
C THR A 124 10.67 2.95 19.36
N GLN A 125 10.61 2.35 20.54
CA GLN A 125 9.53 1.44 20.93
C GLN A 125 8.19 2.12 21.05
N TYR A 126 8.13 3.39 21.47
CA TYR A 126 6.89 4.17 21.47
C TYR A 126 6.33 4.33 20.06
N ALA A 127 7.20 4.63 19.09
CA ALA A 127 6.81 4.78 17.68
C ALA A 127 6.37 3.44 17.07
N THR A 128 7.10 2.36 17.34
CA THR A 128 6.77 1.01 16.87
C THR A 128 5.44 0.53 17.45
N THR A 129 5.20 0.75 18.72
CA THR A 129 3.94 0.40 19.40
C THR A 129 2.77 1.23 18.84
N PHE A 130 2.99 2.53 18.58
CA PHE A 130 1.99 3.37 17.92
C PHE A 130 1.63 2.86 16.54
N LEU A 131 2.62 2.54 15.71
CA LEU A 131 2.38 1.99 14.36
C LEU A 131 1.62 0.65 14.43
N MET A 132 1.93 -0.18 15.40
CA MET A 132 1.23 -1.45 15.66
C MET A 132 -0.25 -1.20 15.96
N PHE A 133 -0.58 -0.34 16.93
CA PHE A 133 -1.97 -0.05 17.28
C PHE A 133 -2.71 0.72 16.18
N PHE A 134 -2.02 1.57 15.43
CA PHE A 134 -2.61 2.25 14.28
C PHE A 134 -2.99 1.26 13.18
N THR A 135 -2.08 0.34 12.83
CA THR A 135 -2.36 -0.73 11.86
C THR A 135 -3.50 -1.63 12.34
N LEU A 136 -3.46 -2.05 13.61
CA LEU A 136 -4.52 -2.84 14.23
C LEU A 136 -5.88 -2.10 14.18
N GLY A 137 -5.88 -0.80 14.42
CA GLY A 137 -7.08 0.05 14.31
C GLY A 137 -7.69 0.03 12.92
N ILE A 138 -6.87 0.12 11.87
CA ILE A 138 -7.34 -0.02 10.48
C ILE A 138 -7.95 -1.40 10.23
N LEU A 139 -7.26 -2.47 10.67
CA LEU A 139 -7.74 -3.84 10.50
C LEU A 139 -9.07 -4.10 11.24
N ILE A 140 -9.24 -3.58 12.44
CA ILE A 140 -10.49 -3.66 13.20
C ILE A 140 -11.62 -2.94 12.46
N LEU A 141 -11.41 -1.74 11.95
CA LEU A 141 -12.41 -1.01 11.17
C LEU A 141 -12.79 -1.75 9.88
N LYS A 142 -11.80 -2.33 9.20
CA LYS A 142 -12.01 -3.19 8.03
C LYS A 142 -12.83 -4.42 8.36
N PHE A 143 -12.48 -5.12 9.42
CA PHE A 143 -13.22 -6.30 9.90
C PHE A 143 -14.71 -6.00 10.15
N PHE A 144 -15.02 -4.90 10.84
CA PHE A 144 -16.40 -4.50 11.05
C PHE A 144 -17.11 -4.10 9.74
N SER A 145 -16.38 -3.47 8.81
CA SER A 145 -16.91 -3.14 7.49
C SER A 145 -17.27 -4.41 6.71
N ILE A 146 -16.37 -5.38 6.61
CA ILE A 146 -16.59 -6.66 5.92
C ILE A 146 -17.75 -7.43 6.55
N ARG A 147 -17.82 -7.50 7.88
CA ARG A 147 -18.95 -8.14 8.57
C ARG A 147 -20.30 -7.47 8.26
N LYS A 148 -20.32 -6.15 8.16
CA LYS A 148 -21.50 -5.40 7.74
C LYS A 148 -21.89 -5.75 6.29
N GLN A 149 -20.93 -5.85 5.39
CA GLN A 149 -21.14 -6.22 3.99
C GLN A 149 -21.69 -7.64 3.85
N ARG A 150 -21.11 -8.62 4.56
CA ARG A 150 -21.60 -10.02 4.58
C ARG A 150 -23.03 -10.13 5.11
N ARG A 151 -23.41 -9.31 6.09
CA ARG A 151 -24.81 -9.25 6.56
C ARG A 151 -25.75 -8.71 5.48
N ALA A 152 -25.30 -7.81 4.63
CA ALA A 152 -26.09 -7.30 3.52
C ALA A 152 -26.33 -8.34 2.42
N MET A 153 -25.45 -9.34 2.25
CA MET A 153 -25.64 -10.45 1.32
C MET A 153 -26.84 -11.34 1.67
N ILE A 154 -27.20 -11.40 2.95
CA ILE A 154 -28.35 -12.20 3.43
C ILE A 154 -29.68 -11.51 3.10
N LEU A 155 -29.65 -10.20 2.78
CA LEU A 155 -30.86 -9.45 2.44
C LEU A 155 -31.37 -9.85 1.06
N GLN A 156 -32.69 -10.00 0.95
CA GLN A 156 -33.36 -10.17 -0.34
C GLN A 156 -33.38 -8.80 -1.07
N ALA A 157 -32.27 -8.44 -1.71
CA ALA A 157 -32.16 -7.16 -2.43
C ALA A 157 -33.09 -7.11 -3.65
N LEU A 158 -33.41 -8.28 -4.24
CA LEU A 158 -34.31 -8.44 -5.37
C LEU A 158 -35.42 -9.48 -5.02
N PRO A 159 -36.40 -9.11 -4.19
CA PRO A 159 -37.44 -10.05 -3.77
C PRO A 159 -38.27 -10.56 -4.97
N ARG A 160 -38.57 -11.84 -4.97
CA ARG A 160 -39.42 -12.48 -6.00
C ARG A 160 -40.87 -12.10 -5.86
N ASP A 161 -41.29 -11.65 -4.68
CA ASP A 161 -42.68 -11.22 -4.39
C ASP A 161 -43.07 -9.98 -5.20
N ILE A 162 -42.13 -9.16 -5.65
CA ILE A 162 -42.39 -8.01 -6.53
C ILE A 162 -42.71 -8.50 -7.95
N SER A 163 -41.84 -9.31 -8.51
CA SER A 163 -41.98 -9.96 -9.82
C SER A 163 -40.87 -10.99 -10.03
N GLU A 164 -41.12 -12.06 -10.80
CA GLU A 164 -40.09 -13.01 -11.22
C GLU A 164 -39.12 -12.41 -12.25
N GLU A 165 -39.66 -11.62 -13.17
CA GLU A 165 -38.88 -10.93 -14.20
C GLU A 165 -38.79 -9.44 -13.92
N ILE A 166 -37.66 -8.86 -14.25
CA ILE A 166 -37.35 -7.42 -14.13
C ILE A 166 -37.51 -6.80 -15.52
N THR A 167 -38.57 -6.04 -15.70
CA THR A 167 -38.92 -5.35 -16.96
C THR A 167 -38.77 -3.83 -16.77
N PRO A 168 -38.59 -3.04 -17.83
CA PRO A 168 -38.54 -1.58 -17.74
C PRO A 168 -39.74 -0.97 -17.01
N THR A 169 -40.93 -1.63 -17.04
CA THR A 169 -42.16 -1.16 -16.42
C THR A 169 -42.23 -1.37 -14.89
N ASN A 170 -41.68 -2.49 -14.38
CA ASN A 170 -41.67 -2.80 -12.95
C ASN A 170 -40.37 -2.42 -12.22
N LEU A 171 -39.35 -2.00 -12.97
CA LEU A 171 -38.01 -1.66 -12.46
C LEU A 171 -38.03 -0.63 -11.34
N LYS A 172 -38.95 0.37 -11.42
CA LYS A 172 -39.11 1.37 -10.38
C LYS A 172 -39.45 0.76 -9.01
N GLN A 173 -40.23 -0.30 -8.95
CA GLN A 173 -40.61 -0.96 -7.69
C GLN A 173 -39.35 -1.60 -7.03
N PHE A 174 -38.48 -2.23 -7.81
CA PHE A 174 -37.21 -2.78 -7.32
C PHE A 174 -36.26 -1.67 -6.86
N HIS A 175 -36.17 -0.59 -7.62
CA HIS A 175 -35.32 0.56 -7.26
C HIS A 175 -35.78 1.22 -5.95
N ASP A 176 -37.10 1.45 -5.79
CA ASP A 176 -37.69 2.03 -4.58
C ASP A 176 -37.53 1.09 -3.38
N HIS A 177 -37.59 -0.24 -3.59
CA HIS A 177 -37.32 -1.22 -2.55
C HIS A 177 -35.89 -1.10 -2.03
N LEU A 178 -34.88 -0.93 -2.92
CA LEU A 178 -33.47 -0.71 -2.53
C LEU A 178 -33.27 0.61 -1.78
N LEU A 179 -33.99 1.67 -2.16
CA LEU A 179 -33.95 2.96 -1.47
C LEU A 179 -34.58 2.94 -0.08
N ASN A 180 -35.50 2.01 0.19
CA ASN A 180 -36.13 1.85 1.50
C ASN A 180 -35.25 1.15 2.53
N PHE A 181 -34.08 0.59 2.12
CA PHE A 181 -33.15 0.01 3.07
C PHE A 181 -32.57 1.07 4.02
N PRO A 182 -32.22 0.71 5.27
CA PRO A 182 -31.54 1.59 6.20
C PRO A 182 -30.24 2.15 5.59
N LYS A 183 -29.93 3.43 5.85
CA LYS A 183 -28.73 4.11 5.33
C LYS A 183 -27.43 3.28 5.43
N PRO A 184 -27.15 2.54 6.53
CA PRO A 184 -25.95 1.73 6.63
C PRO A 184 -25.87 0.58 5.62
N LEU A 185 -27.02 0.02 5.21
CA LEU A 185 -27.09 -1.11 4.28
C LEU A 185 -27.15 -0.64 2.82
N ARG A 186 -27.64 0.58 2.59
CA ARG A 186 -27.71 1.19 1.27
C ARG A 186 -26.33 1.37 0.61
N ASN A 187 -25.29 1.62 1.42
CA ASN A 187 -23.90 1.79 0.97
C ASN A 187 -23.08 0.48 1.04
N THR A 188 -23.69 -0.65 0.68
CA THR A 188 -23.00 -1.94 0.56
C THR A 188 -22.70 -2.25 -0.91
N TYR A 189 -21.73 -3.14 -1.17
CA TYR A 189 -21.35 -3.54 -2.55
C TYR A 189 -22.58 -4.05 -3.31
N ILE A 190 -23.32 -4.99 -2.71
CA ILE A 190 -24.48 -5.63 -3.35
C ILE A 190 -25.56 -4.60 -3.71
N VAL A 191 -25.97 -3.76 -2.77
CA VAL A 191 -27.04 -2.77 -3.02
C VAL A 191 -26.61 -1.74 -4.05
N ASN A 192 -25.38 -1.23 -3.96
CA ASN A 192 -24.84 -0.27 -4.93
C ASN A 192 -24.72 -0.86 -6.34
N ARG A 193 -24.30 -2.12 -6.47
CA ARG A 193 -24.14 -2.78 -7.76
C ARG A 193 -25.47 -3.08 -8.40
N ILE A 194 -26.43 -3.63 -7.66
CA ILE A 194 -27.78 -3.88 -8.15
C ILE A 194 -28.45 -2.57 -8.56
N ARG A 195 -28.36 -1.53 -7.73
CA ARG A 195 -28.93 -0.22 -8.05
C ARG A 195 -28.38 0.35 -9.35
N LYS A 196 -27.06 0.36 -9.51
CA LYS A 196 -26.41 0.81 -10.76
C LYS A 196 -26.80 -0.05 -11.95
N GLY A 197 -26.92 -1.36 -11.77
CA GLY A 197 -27.39 -2.28 -12.81
C GLY A 197 -28.81 -1.95 -13.27
N LEU A 198 -29.72 -1.72 -12.31
CA LEU A 198 -31.10 -1.32 -12.61
C LEU A 198 -31.17 0.07 -13.27
N GLU A 199 -30.43 1.06 -12.77
CA GLU A 199 -30.36 2.41 -13.37
C GLU A 199 -29.82 2.35 -14.81
N PHE A 200 -28.81 1.54 -15.07
CA PHE A 200 -28.26 1.35 -16.41
C PHE A 200 -29.22 0.62 -17.33
N PHE A 201 -29.91 -0.43 -16.82
CA PHE A 201 -30.94 -1.14 -17.58
C PHE A 201 -32.12 -0.24 -17.92
N TYR A 202 -32.53 0.65 -17.01
CA TYR A 202 -33.57 1.64 -17.29
C TYR A 202 -33.26 2.50 -18.53
N VAL A 203 -31.99 2.92 -18.67
CA VAL A 203 -31.57 3.80 -19.76
C VAL A 203 -31.33 3.05 -21.08
N ARG A 204 -30.72 1.86 -21.00
CA ARG A 204 -30.23 1.12 -22.18
C ARG A 204 -31.19 0.05 -22.66
N GLN A 205 -31.96 -0.55 -21.77
CA GLN A 205 -32.88 -1.66 -22.06
C GLN A 205 -32.24 -2.79 -22.87
N ASN A 206 -30.97 -3.08 -22.58
CA ASN A 206 -30.16 -4.06 -23.31
C ASN A 206 -29.38 -4.91 -22.28
N ASN A 207 -29.70 -6.20 -22.20
CA ASN A 207 -29.10 -7.12 -21.22
C ASN A 207 -27.60 -7.32 -21.42
N PRO A 208 -27.03 -7.53 -22.61
CA PRO A 208 -25.61 -7.61 -22.88
C PRO A 208 -24.81 -6.38 -22.38
N GLU A 209 -25.33 -5.17 -22.61
CA GLU A 209 -24.69 -3.93 -22.16
C GLU A 209 -24.69 -3.82 -20.62
N VAL A 210 -25.78 -4.26 -19.96
CA VAL A 210 -25.84 -4.32 -18.48
C VAL A 210 -24.81 -5.30 -17.95
N ALA A 211 -24.68 -6.49 -18.56
CA ALA A 211 -23.69 -7.48 -18.17
C ALA A 211 -22.27 -6.93 -18.27
N GLN A 212 -21.93 -6.25 -19.37
CA GLN A 212 -20.64 -5.62 -19.57
C GLN A 212 -20.36 -4.51 -18.55
N MET A 213 -21.37 -3.68 -18.25
CA MET A 213 -21.27 -2.63 -17.21
C MET A 213 -21.03 -3.23 -15.83
N LEU A 214 -21.75 -4.30 -15.47
CA LEU A 214 -21.58 -4.97 -14.18
C LEU A 214 -20.18 -5.60 -14.04
N SER A 215 -19.65 -6.22 -15.11
CA SER A 215 -18.28 -6.74 -15.14
C SER A 215 -17.26 -5.62 -14.95
N SER A 216 -17.39 -4.51 -15.67
CA SER A 216 -16.51 -3.35 -15.50
C SER A 216 -16.60 -2.75 -14.09
N GLN A 217 -17.79 -2.72 -13.49
CA GLN A 217 -17.96 -2.26 -12.11
C GLN A 217 -17.29 -3.21 -11.11
N SER A 218 -17.29 -4.52 -11.39
CA SER A 218 -16.59 -5.51 -10.59
C SER A 218 -15.08 -5.25 -10.55
N ASP A 219 -14.49 -5.02 -11.73
CA ASP A 219 -13.06 -4.68 -11.83
C ASP A 219 -12.71 -3.41 -11.06
N VAL A 220 -13.58 -2.39 -11.12
CA VAL A 220 -13.42 -1.15 -10.35
C VAL A 220 -13.49 -1.42 -8.85
N ASP A 221 -14.43 -2.25 -8.40
CA ASP A 221 -14.58 -2.57 -6.98
C ASP A 221 -13.38 -3.40 -6.47
N ALA A 222 -12.92 -4.40 -7.23
CA ALA A 222 -11.73 -5.18 -6.91
C ALA A 222 -10.46 -4.30 -6.81
N ASN A 223 -10.24 -3.42 -7.78
CA ASN A 223 -9.11 -2.48 -7.74
C ASN A 223 -9.16 -1.54 -6.53
N LYS A 224 -10.35 -1.11 -6.12
CA LYS A 224 -10.52 -0.28 -4.93
C LYS A 224 -10.28 -1.05 -3.64
N VAL A 225 -10.65 -2.33 -3.58
CA VAL A 225 -10.28 -3.20 -2.44
C VAL A 225 -8.77 -3.26 -2.32
N VAL A 226 -8.05 -3.64 -3.37
CA VAL A 226 -6.58 -3.69 -3.37
C VAL A 226 -5.97 -2.35 -2.95
N GLY A 227 -6.45 -1.23 -3.52
CA GLY A 227 -6.01 0.12 -3.19
C GLY A 227 -6.23 0.48 -1.71
N SER A 228 -7.32 0.01 -1.11
CA SER A 228 -7.66 0.29 0.29
C SER A 228 -6.72 -0.38 1.31
N TYR A 229 -6.02 -1.47 0.93
CA TYR A 229 -5.00 -2.12 1.74
C TYR A 229 -3.59 -1.56 1.53
N SER A 230 -3.40 -0.64 0.59
CA SER A 230 -2.08 -0.04 0.32
C SER A 230 -1.48 0.59 1.58
N MET A 231 -2.28 1.34 2.35
CA MET A 231 -1.82 1.94 3.60
C MET A 231 -1.42 0.90 4.65
N VAL A 232 -2.17 -0.19 4.77
CA VAL A 232 -1.83 -1.31 5.68
C VAL A 232 -0.49 -1.93 5.29
N LYS A 233 -0.27 -2.17 3.99
CA LYS A 233 0.99 -2.72 3.47
C LYS A 233 2.17 -1.80 3.79
N VAL A 234 2.02 -0.49 3.61
CA VAL A 234 3.05 0.50 3.98
C VAL A 234 3.36 0.45 5.48
N LEU A 235 2.33 0.37 6.33
CA LEU A 235 2.52 0.30 7.78
C LEU A 235 3.20 -1.01 8.22
N LEU A 236 2.84 -2.15 7.63
CA LEU A 236 3.49 -3.44 7.87
C LEU A 236 4.98 -3.42 7.51
N TRP A 237 5.37 -2.63 6.50
CA TRP A 237 6.76 -2.38 6.13
C TRP A 237 7.44 -1.38 7.06
N ALA A 238 6.72 -0.36 7.50
CA ALA A 238 7.27 0.69 8.37
C ALA A 238 7.64 0.16 9.76
N ILE A 239 6.89 -0.81 10.31
CA ILE A 239 7.14 -1.40 11.63
C ILE A 239 8.54 -2.02 11.73
N PRO A 240 8.98 -2.95 10.86
CA PRO A 240 10.35 -3.48 10.88
C PRO A 240 11.42 -2.40 10.67
N ILE A 241 11.16 -1.41 9.79
CA ILE A 241 12.10 -0.31 9.57
C ILE A 241 12.32 0.50 10.84
N MET A 242 11.25 0.75 11.62
CA MET A 242 11.38 1.40 12.93
C MET A 242 12.22 0.56 13.91
N GLY A 243 12.11 -0.76 13.84
CA GLY A 243 12.99 -1.67 14.57
C GLY A 243 14.47 -1.52 14.18
N PHE A 244 14.76 -1.47 12.89
CA PHE A 244 16.12 -1.22 12.38
C PHE A 244 16.66 0.15 12.80
N ILE A 245 15.84 1.20 12.78
CA ILE A 245 16.22 2.51 13.30
C ILE A 245 16.60 2.40 14.78
N GLY A 246 15.84 1.62 15.56
CA GLY A 246 16.15 1.35 16.96
C GLY A 246 17.50 0.67 17.17
N THR A 247 17.85 -0.31 16.31
CA THR A 247 19.17 -0.95 16.33
C THR A 247 20.29 0.04 16.05
N VAL A 248 20.15 0.87 15.03
CA VAL A 248 21.17 1.88 14.68
C VAL A 248 21.38 2.87 15.80
N VAL A 249 20.29 3.36 16.42
CA VAL A 249 20.34 4.28 17.55
C VAL A 249 20.98 3.63 18.77
N GLY A 250 20.61 2.38 19.11
CA GLY A 250 21.15 1.66 20.25
C GLY A 250 22.63 1.31 20.10
N ILE A 251 23.06 0.85 18.92
CA ILE A 251 24.47 0.59 18.63
C ILE A 251 25.26 1.91 18.65
N GLY A 252 24.71 3.00 18.10
CA GLY A 252 25.33 4.32 18.14
C GLY A 252 25.55 4.81 19.57
N GLY A 253 24.57 4.62 20.47
CA GLY A 253 24.70 4.92 21.88
C GLY A 253 25.76 4.05 22.59
N ALA A 254 25.76 2.74 22.30
CA ALA A 254 26.75 1.83 22.83
C ALA A 254 28.18 2.24 22.43
N ILE A 255 28.41 2.60 21.17
CA ILE A 255 29.73 3.08 20.68
C ILE A 255 30.11 4.39 21.39
N GLY A 256 29.17 5.34 21.55
CA GLY A 256 29.42 6.58 22.30
C GLY A 256 29.76 6.37 23.76
N GLY A 257 29.25 5.28 24.37
CA GLY A 257 29.58 4.89 25.74
C GLY A 257 31.01 4.34 25.92
N PHE A 258 31.65 3.87 24.84
CA PHE A 258 33.02 3.35 24.89
C PHE A 258 34.08 4.40 25.28
N ASP A 259 33.85 5.67 24.97
CA ASP A 259 34.74 6.75 25.39
C ASP A 259 34.87 6.81 26.93
N ALA A 260 33.75 6.63 27.63
CA ALA A 260 33.76 6.56 29.11
C ALA A 260 34.50 5.32 29.65
N VAL A 261 34.50 4.21 28.90
CA VAL A 261 35.27 3.00 29.24
C VAL A 261 36.78 3.25 29.07
N LEU A 262 37.18 3.94 28.02
CA LEU A 262 38.58 4.29 27.73
C LEU A 262 39.11 5.30 28.76
N ASP A 263 38.34 6.29 29.15
CA ASP A 263 38.70 7.32 30.12
C ASP A 263 38.80 6.78 31.56
N SER A 264 38.08 5.72 31.91
CA SER A 264 38.13 5.07 33.22
C SER A 264 39.46 4.35 33.49
N GLY A 265 40.38 4.38 32.53
CA GLY A 265 41.82 4.07 32.62
C GLY A 265 42.22 2.88 33.46
N GLY A 266 42.29 1.74 32.90
CA GLY A 266 43.19 0.58 33.08
C GLY A 266 43.69 0.12 34.47
N GLY A 267 43.23 0.66 35.58
CA GLY A 267 43.79 0.34 36.90
C GLY A 267 42.92 -0.49 37.84
N ASP A 268 41.59 -0.38 37.72
CA ASP A 268 40.67 -1.10 38.61
C ASP A 268 39.70 -1.95 37.73
N PRO A 269 39.73 -3.30 37.87
CA PRO A 269 38.80 -4.19 37.14
C PRO A 269 37.30 -3.93 37.45
N ASN A 270 37.01 -3.40 38.64
CA ASN A 270 35.63 -3.07 38.99
C ASN A 270 35.12 -1.82 38.27
N ALA A 271 35.97 -0.79 38.14
CA ALA A 271 35.67 0.42 37.37
C ALA A 271 35.42 0.11 35.87
N LEU A 272 36.21 -0.77 35.29
CA LEU A 272 36.02 -1.24 33.91
C LEU A 272 34.70 -2.00 33.73
N THR A 273 34.36 -2.87 34.68
CA THR A 273 33.10 -3.64 34.65
C THR A 273 31.89 -2.71 34.73
N ASP A 274 31.92 -1.70 35.61
CA ASP A 274 30.85 -0.73 35.77
C ASP A 274 30.70 0.20 34.54
N ALA A 275 31.78 0.56 33.89
CA ALA A 275 31.77 1.32 32.65
C ALA A 275 31.23 0.51 31.43
N LEU A 276 31.42 -0.82 31.43
CA LEU A 276 30.92 -1.69 30.35
C LEU A 276 29.43 -2.02 30.47
N LYS A 277 28.86 -2.02 31.65
CA LYS A 277 27.44 -2.35 31.88
C LYS A 277 26.47 -1.52 31.03
N PRO A 278 26.55 -0.18 30.95
CA PRO A 278 25.65 0.63 30.11
C PRO A 278 25.82 0.33 28.63
N VAL A 279 27.04 0.10 28.15
CA VAL A 279 27.33 -0.25 26.75
C VAL A 279 26.63 -1.55 26.36
N LEU A 280 26.76 -2.58 27.20
CA LEU A 280 26.09 -3.87 26.98
C LEU A 280 24.55 -3.75 27.07
N ALA A 281 24.05 -2.91 27.96
CA ALA A 281 22.62 -2.65 28.10
C ALA A 281 22.03 -1.96 26.85
N GLU A 282 22.75 -0.98 26.26
CA GLU A 282 22.35 -0.32 25.02
C GLU A 282 22.39 -1.26 23.82
N MET A 283 23.39 -2.13 23.72
CA MET A 283 23.44 -3.19 22.70
C MET A 283 22.25 -4.16 22.85
N GLY A 284 21.93 -4.59 24.06
CA GLY A 284 20.76 -5.42 24.33
C GLY A 284 19.45 -4.72 23.90
N SER A 285 19.31 -3.44 24.23
CA SER A 285 18.17 -2.61 23.81
C SER A 285 18.03 -2.53 22.30
N ALA A 286 19.15 -2.43 21.56
CA ALA A 286 19.14 -2.42 20.09
C ALA A 286 18.50 -3.69 19.51
N PHE A 287 18.86 -4.86 19.99
CA PHE A 287 18.30 -6.13 19.53
C PHE A 287 16.82 -6.28 19.91
N ASP A 288 16.46 -5.88 21.12
CA ASP A 288 15.08 -5.97 21.60
C ASP A 288 14.11 -5.12 20.77
N THR A 289 14.53 -3.93 20.29
CA THR A 289 13.69 -3.09 19.43
C THR A 289 13.38 -3.76 18.10
N THR A 290 14.35 -4.42 17.48
CA THR A 290 14.17 -5.13 16.22
C THR A 290 13.32 -6.38 16.40
N LEU A 291 13.58 -7.15 17.44
CA LEU A 291 12.80 -8.35 17.75
C LEU A 291 11.32 -8.00 17.92
N LEU A 292 11.02 -6.97 18.72
CA LEU A 292 9.66 -6.53 18.97
C LEU A 292 8.96 -6.08 17.68
N ALA A 293 9.65 -5.30 16.84
CA ALA A 293 9.11 -4.82 15.57
C ALA A 293 8.81 -5.96 14.60
N LEU A 294 9.70 -6.95 14.50
CA LEU A 294 9.48 -8.13 13.65
C LEU A 294 8.29 -8.96 14.13
N VAL A 295 8.19 -9.21 15.44
CA VAL A 295 7.06 -9.93 16.04
C VAL A 295 5.74 -9.20 15.75
N PHE A 296 5.68 -7.88 15.91
CA PHE A 296 4.48 -7.09 15.60
C PHE A 296 4.12 -7.16 14.13
N SER A 297 5.10 -7.04 13.23
CA SER A 297 4.85 -7.14 11.80
C SER A 297 4.26 -8.49 11.41
N ILE A 298 4.81 -9.58 11.95
CA ILE A 298 4.31 -10.94 11.67
C ILE A 298 2.88 -11.10 12.22
N ILE A 299 2.62 -10.72 13.46
CA ILE A 299 1.29 -10.85 14.08
C ILE A 299 0.22 -10.07 13.30
N LEU A 300 0.57 -8.90 12.73
CA LEU A 300 -0.37 -8.08 11.97
C LEU A 300 -0.52 -8.52 10.51
N SER A 301 0.49 -9.16 9.92
CA SER A 301 0.45 -9.58 8.52
C SER A 301 -0.60 -10.65 8.24
N PHE A 302 -0.79 -11.61 9.16
CA PHE A 302 -1.78 -12.67 9.00
C PHE A 302 -3.22 -12.15 8.95
N PRO A 303 -3.71 -11.36 9.94
CA PRO A 303 -5.06 -10.81 9.85
C PRO A 303 -5.21 -9.83 8.68
N ALA A 304 -4.15 -9.10 8.29
CA ALA A 304 -4.20 -8.22 7.14
C ALA A 304 -4.45 -8.99 5.83
N ALA A 305 -3.72 -10.08 5.61
CA ALA A 305 -3.89 -10.94 4.45
C ALA A 305 -5.26 -11.65 4.46
N SER A 306 -5.69 -12.16 5.61
CA SER A 306 -6.99 -12.81 5.76
C SER A 306 -8.16 -11.86 5.46
N LEU A 307 -8.12 -10.64 6.00
CA LEU A 307 -9.16 -9.64 5.76
C LEU A 307 -9.18 -9.16 4.31
N GLN A 308 -8.01 -9.04 3.66
CA GLN A 308 -7.97 -8.72 2.24
C GLN A 308 -8.64 -9.83 1.42
N GLY A 309 -8.30 -11.10 1.67
CA GLY A 309 -8.94 -12.24 1.01
C GLY A 309 -10.45 -12.29 1.25
N GLU A 310 -10.93 -12.08 2.49
CA GLU A 310 -12.36 -12.04 2.78
C GLU A 310 -13.11 -10.90 2.06
N GLU A 311 -12.45 -9.74 1.81
CA GLU A 311 -13.05 -8.64 1.07
C GLU A 311 -13.04 -8.89 -0.45
N ASP A 312 -12.00 -9.56 -0.98
CA ASP A 312 -11.93 -10.00 -2.38
C ASP A 312 -12.98 -11.08 -2.67
N ASP A 313 -13.13 -12.08 -1.78
CA ASP A 313 -14.19 -13.10 -1.87
C ASP A 313 -15.59 -12.48 -1.85
N LEU A 314 -15.79 -11.48 -0.99
CA LEU A 314 -17.09 -10.78 -0.91
C LEU A 314 -17.44 -10.07 -2.23
N VAL A 315 -16.48 -9.47 -2.92
CA VAL A 315 -16.70 -8.84 -4.24
C VAL A 315 -17.11 -9.90 -5.26
N THR A 316 -16.50 -11.07 -5.21
CA THR A 316 -16.83 -12.22 -6.07
C THR A 316 -18.22 -12.76 -5.76
N ASP A 317 -18.59 -12.92 -4.47
CA ASP A 317 -19.93 -13.36 -4.05
C ASP A 317 -21.01 -12.38 -4.55
N VAL A 318 -20.73 -11.07 -4.55
CA VAL A 318 -21.64 -10.05 -5.11
C VAL A 318 -21.80 -10.18 -6.61
N ASP A 319 -20.72 -10.55 -7.34
CA ASP A 319 -20.80 -10.80 -8.78
C ASP A 319 -21.68 -11.99 -9.09
N GLU A 320 -21.47 -13.11 -8.39
CA GLU A 320 -22.28 -14.31 -8.54
C GLU A 320 -23.76 -14.00 -8.27
N TYR A 321 -24.04 -13.27 -7.18
CA TYR A 321 -25.41 -12.83 -6.88
C TYR A 321 -26.01 -11.99 -7.99
N CYS A 322 -25.27 -11.04 -8.57
CA CYS A 322 -25.76 -10.19 -9.66
C CYS A 322 -26.02 -10.99 -10.94
N ILE A 323 -25.18 -11.97 -11.26
CA ILE A 323 -25.41 -12.87 -12.40
C ILE A 323 -26.67 -13.69 -12.20
N ASP A 324 -26.83 -14.30 -11.03
CA ASP A 324 -27.90 -15.26 -10.76
C ASP A 324 -29.28 -14.60 -10.50
N ASN A 325 -29.28 -13.47 -9.81
CA ASN A 325 -30.51 -12.84 -9.36
C ASN A 325 -30.89 -11.56 -10.11
N LEU A 326 -29.92 -10.88 -10.77
CA LEU A 326 -30.22 -9.68 -11.53
C LEU A 326 -30.22 -10.01 -13.04
N LEU A 327 -29.10 -10.43 -13.63
CA LEU A 327 -28.97 -10.62 -15.08
C LEU A 327 -29.93 -11.66 -15.65
N LYS A 328 -30.10 -12.80 -14.95
CA LYS A 328 -31.04 -13.87 -15.38
C LYS A 328 -32.52 -13.45 -15.35
N ARG A 329 -32.85 -12.42 -14.57
CA ARG A 329 -34.22 -11.91 -14.40
C ARG A 329 -34.52 -10.67 -15.23
N LEU A 330 -33.48 -10.03 -15.82
CA LEU A 330 -33.69 -8.90 -16.71
C LEU A 330 -34.34 -9.37 -18.02
N ASN A 331 -35.48 -8.74 -18.35
CA ASN A 331 -36.20 -8.95 -19.60
C ASN A 331 -36.32 -7.60 -20.33
N ASP A 332 -35.55 -7.46 -21.41
CA ASP A 332 -35.50 -6.26 -22.26
C ASP A 332 -36.63 -6.16 -23.24
N GLY A 333 -37.57 -7.13 -23.21
CA GLY A 333 -38.69 -7.17 -24.14
C GLY A 333 -38.30 -7.43 -25.59
N GLY A 334 -36.99 -7.62 -25.85
CA GLY A 334 -36.46 -7.84 -27.17
C GLY A 334 -36.52 -9.30 -27.58
N ALA A 335 -37.16 -9.55 -28.69
CA ALA A 335 -37.05 -10.69 -29.59
C ALA A 335 -37.80 -11.99 -29.30
N ASN A 336 -38.44 -12.21 -28.13
CA ASN A 336 -39.22 -13.45 -27.96
C ASN A 336 -40.73 -13.29 -28.18
N ALA A 337 -41.26 -12.08 -28.36
CA ALA A 337 -42.69 -11.85 -28.48
C ALA A 337 -43.25 -11.98 -29.90
N ASN A 338 -42.43 -12.08 -30.94
CA ASN A 338 -42.90 -12.16 -32.35
C ASN A 338 -42.33 -13.35 -33.14
N MET A 339 -42.08 -14.48 -32.47
CA MET A 339 -41.70 -15.72 -33.18
C MET A 339 -42.89 -16.65 -33.44
N THR A 340 -44.04 -16.11 -33.74
CA THR A 340 -45.14 -16.95 -34.27
C THR A 340 -45.54 -16.44 -35.65
N SER A 341 -45.24 -17.27 -36.66
CA SER A 341 -45.73 -17.25 -38.00
C SER A 341 -45.09 -16.32 -39.02
N ASP A 342 -43.89 -16.66 -39.52
CA ASP A 342 -43.68 -16.65 -40.97
C ASP A 342 -42.46 -17.50 -41.34
N ALA A 343 -42.64 -18.54 -42.15
CA ALA A 343 -41.56 -19.44 -42.60
C ALA A 343 -40.51 -18.73 -43.45
N GLY A 344 -40.78 -17.51 -43.93
CA GLY A 344 -39.82 -16.65 -44.67
C GLY A 344 -38.84 -15.92 -43.72
N THR A 345 -39.33 -15.46 -42.58
CA THR A 345 -38.53 -14.78 -41.55
C THR A 345 -37.62 -15.75 -40.82
N LEU A 346 -38.03 -17.01 -40.62
CA LEU A 346 -37.17 -18.04 -40.01
C LEU A 346 -35.94 -18.33 -40.84
N LYS A 347 -36.03 -18.28 -42.19
CA LYS A 347 -34.88 -18.49 -43.09
C LYS A 347 -33.93 -17.28 -43.05
N THR A 348 -34.46 -16.06 -43.08
CA THR A 348 -33.64 -14.84 -42.97
C THR A 348 -32.96 -14.70 -41.62
N ILE A 349 -33.61 -15.10 -40.54
CA ILE A 349 -33.05 -15.15 -39.17
C ILE A 349 -31.97 -16.26 -39.08
N GLY A 350 -32.20 -17.42 -39.67
CA GLY A 350 -31.21 -18.48 -39.77
C GLY A 350 -29.95 -18.06 -40.49
N ASP A 351 -30.11 -17.37 -41.61
CA ASP A 351 -28.99 -16.84 -42.40
C ASP A 351 -28.26 -15.70 -41.69
N ALA A 352 -28.98 -14.83 -40.95
CA ALA A 352 -28.40 -13.77 -40.11
C ALA A 352 -27.67 -14.32 -38.89
N ILE A 353 -28.21 -15.38 -38.25
CA ILE A 353 -27.53 -16.06 -37.13
C ILE A 353 -26.28 -16.77 -37.64
N ALA A 354 -26.33 -17.44 -38.80
CA ALA A 354 -25.15 -18.07 -39.39
C ALA A 354 -24.07 -17.05 -39.73
N ALA A 355 -24.44 -15.90 -40.33
CA ALA A 355 -23.50 -14.80 -40.63
C ALA A 355 -22.90 -14.20 -39.33
N SER A 356 -23.73 -13.98 -38.30
CA SER A 356 -23.28 -13.49 -36.99
C SER A 356 -22.35 -14.49 -36.29
N GLN A 357 -22.67 -15.78 -36.31
CA GLN A 357 -21.78 -16.81 -35.79
C GLN A 357 -20.42 -16.86 -36.51
N GLN A 358 -20.44 -16.67 -37.83
CA GLN A 358 -19.22 -16.65 -38.63
C GLN A 358 -18.36 -15.40 -38.30
N ASP A 359 -18.98 -14.27 -38.06
CA ASP A 359 -18.31 -13.02 -37.69
C ASP A 359 -17.74 -13.12 -36.22
N ILE A 360 -18.52 -13.64 -35.27
CA ILE A 360 -18.06 -13.92 -33.92
C ILE A 360 -16.91 -14.93 -33.90
N MET A 361 -17.01 -15.99 -34.71
CA MET A 361 -15.92 -16.97 -34.84
C MET A 361 -14.67 -16.34 -35.45
N GLY A 362 -14.83 -15.44 -36.43
CA GLY A 362 -13.73 -14.66 -37.04
C GLY A 362 -13.07 -13.74 -36.01
N GLN A 363 -13.85 -13.01 -35.21
CA GLN A 363 -13.34 -12.15 -34.14
C GLN A 363 -12.67 -12.96 -33.02
N PHE A 364 -13.23 -14.12 -32.65
CA PHE A 364 -12.63 -15.02 -31.67
C PHE A 364 -11.27 -15.54 -32.11
N VAL A 365 -11.17 -16.01 -33.38
CA VAL A 365 -9.88 -16.46 -33.97
C VAL A 365 -8.87 -15.32 -34.03
N GLN A 366 -9.30 -14.11 -34.37
CA GLN A 366 -8.44 -12.93 -34.44
C GLN A 366 -7.97 -12.50 -33.04
N THR A 367 -8.85 -12.54 -32.03
CA THR A 367 -8.53 -12.27 -30.63
C THR A 367 -7.57 -13.32 -30.07
N GLN A 368 -7.80 -14.60 -30.37
CA GLN A 368 -6.92 -15.69 -29.96
C GLN A 368 -5.53 -15.56 -30.62
N LYS A 369 -5.46 -15.16 -31.89
CA LYS A 369 -4.20 -14.90 -32.56
C LYS A 369 -3.48 -13.69 -32.00
N GLY A 370 -4.19 -12.61 -31.67
CA GLY A 370 -3.65 -11.44 -30.99
C GLY A 370 -3.11 -11.78 -29.60
N MET A 371 -3.84 -12.61 -28.84
CA MET A 371 -3.42 -13.08 -27.51
C MET A 371 -2.17 -13.97 -27.59
N SER A 372 -2.12 -14.89 -28.58
CA SER A 372 -0.93 -15.72 -28.83
C SER A 372 0.29 -14.89 -29.23
N THR A 373 0.11 -13.86 -30.06
CA THR A 373 1.19 -12.94 -30.45
C THR A 373 1.68 -12.12 -29.26
N ASN A 374 0.76 -11.62 -28.42
CA ASN A 374 1.12 -10.91 -27.18
C ASN A 374 1.87 -11.82 -26.20
N LEU A 375 1.44 -13.06 -26.03
CA LEU A 375 2.12 -14.04 -25.17
C LEU A 375 3.54 -14.34 -25.68
N SER A 376 3.70 -14.50 -27.00
CA SER A 376 5.01 -14.70 -27.64
C SER A 376 5.94 -13.49 -27.42
N ASN A 377 5.42 -12.28 -27.59
CA ASN A 377 6.16 -11.05 -27.35
C ASN A 377 6.56 -10.88 -25.87
N GLN A 378 5.67 -11.25 -24.95
CA GLN A 378 5.99 -11.27 -23.52
C GLN A 378 7.09 -12.29 -23.20
N THR A 379 7.00 -13.49 -23.76
CA THR A 379 8.02 -14.53 -23.55
C THR A 379 9.39 -14.06 -24.05
N GLU A 380 9.46 -13.42 -25.21
CA GLU A 380 10.69 -12.83 -25.74
C GLU A 380 11.24 -11.70 -24.84
N GLN A 381 10.36 -10.89 -24.26
CA GLN A 381 10.78 -9.85 -23.30
C GLN A 381 11.33 -10.47 -22.01
N TYR A 382 10.68 -11.52 -21.48
CA TYR A 382 11.19 -12.22 -20.28
C TYR A 382 12.54 -12.88 -20.55
N GLU A 383 12.76 -13.45 -21.72
CA GLU A 383 14.05 -14.03 -22.12
C GLU A 383 15.15 -12.96 -22.20
N LYS A 384 14.86 -11.80 -22.75
CA LYS A 384 15.78 -10.63 -22.77
C LYS A 384 16.11 -10.13 -21.37
N VAL A 385 15.12 -10.08 -20.47
CA VAL A 385 15.34 -9.71 -19.06
C VAL A 385 16.15 -10.76 -18.34
N ALA A 386 15.86 -12.05 -18.54
CA ALA A 386 16.60 -13.15 -17.94
C ALA A 386 18.09 -13.14 -18.36
N THR A 387 18.38 -12.97 -19.64
CA THR A 387 19.76 -12.86 -20.16
C THR A 387 20.46 -11.60 -19.63
N ALA A 388 19.76 -10.48 -19.47
CA ALA A 388 20.33 -9.26 -18.88
C ALA A 388 20.67 -9.44 -17.39
N VAL A 389 19.80 -10.12 -16.63
CA VAL A 389 20.02 -10.45 -15.22
C VAL A 389 21.21 -11.42 -15.06
N GLU A 390 21.29 -12.44 -15.91
CA GLU A 390 22.41 -13.40 -15.91
C GLU A 390 23.74 -12.69 -16.19
N LYS A 391 23.77 -11.77 -17.15
CA LYS A 391 24.95 -10.96 -17.45
C LYS A 391 25.33 -10.03 -16.27
N GLN A 392 24.35 -9.46 -15.57
CA GLN A 392 24.61 -8.66 -14.37
C GLN A 392 25.13 -9.51 -13.21
N LEU A 393 24.58 -10.71 -13.01
CA LEU A 393 25.06 -11.66 -12.00
C LEU A 393 26.51 -12.10 -12.27
N ALA A 394 26.84 -12.41 -13.51
CA ALA A 394 28.22 -12.73 -13.91
C ALA A 394 29.17 -11.55 -13.64
N ALA A 395 28.74 -10.32 -13.98
CA ALA A 395 29.55 -9.12 -13.71
C ALA A 395 29.73 -8.82 -12.20
N ILE A 396 28.73 -9.15 -11.39
CA ILE A 396 28.83 -9.07 -9.92
C ILE A 396 29.77 -10.15 -9.40
N GLY A 397 29.71 -11.37 -9.92
CA GLY A 397 30.62 -12.47 -9.59
C GLY A 397 32.06 -12.09 -9.87
N ASP A 398 32.39 -11.60 -11.08
CA ASP A 398 33.72 -11.13 -11.45
C ASP A 398 34.24 -9.99 -10.55
N ARG A 399 33.31 -9.10 -10.13
CA ARG A 399 33.71 -8.02 -9.19
C ARG A 399 33.95 -8.56 -7.79
N ALA A 400 33.14 -9.48 -7.30
CA ALA A 400 33.29 -10.09 -5.99
C ALA A 400 34.63 -10.85 -5.91
N GLU A 401 35.00 -11.64 -6.92
CA GLU A 401 36.29 -12.33 -7.01
C GLU A 401 37.48 -11.36 -7.05
N LYS A 402 37.35 -10.25 -7.77
CA LYS A 402 38.36 -9.18 -7.77
C LYS A 402 38.50 -8.45 -6.44
N TYR A 403 37.42 -8.30 -5.70
CA TYR A 403 37.45 -7.73 -4.35
C TYR A 403 38.07 -8.70 -3.35
N GLU A 404 37.72 -9.98 -3.43
CA GLU A 404 38.30 -11.03 -2.59
C GLU A 404 39.80 -11.12 -2.77
N THR A 405 40.32 -11.21 -4.01
CA THR A 405 41.77 -11.25 -4.31
C THR A 405 42.49 -9.97 -3.87
N ARG A 406 41.88 -8.80 -3.99
CA ARG A 406 42.44 -7.53 -3.51
C ARG A 406 42.48 -7.45 -1.99
N LEU A 407 41.44 -7.91 -1.32
CA LEU A 407 41.38 -7.91 0.14
C LEU A 407 42.46 -8.84 0.73
N ASP A 408 42.62 -10.01 0.13
CA ASP A 408 43.69 -10.95 0.54
C ASP A 408 45.08 -10.35 0.32
N ASP A 409 45.35 -9.78 -0.85
CA ASP A 409 46.64 -9.14 -1.16
C ASP A 409 46.97 -7.96 -0.24
N ASP A 410 45.96 -7.09 0.02
CA ASP A 410 46.16 -5.93 0.89
C ASP A 410 46.26 -6.35 2.37
N PHE A 411 45.53 -7.39 2.77
CA PHE A 411 45.65 -7.97 4.10
C PHE A 411 47.04 -8.60 4.34
N PHE A 412 47.51 -9.43 3.43
CA PHE A 412 48.84 -10.02 3.55
C PHE A 412 49.97 -8.98 3.49
N LYS A 413 49.87 -7.96 2.66
CA LYS A 413 50.81 -6.84 2.65
C LYS A 413 50.81 -6.05 3.96
N SER A 414 49.62 -5.83 4.54
CA SER A 414 49.51 -5.16 5.84
C SER A 414 50.10 -5.99 6.98
N LEU A 415 49.92 -7.31 6.97
CA LEU A 415 50.53 -8.23 7.91
C LEU A 415 52.06 -8.26 7.79
N ASP A 416 52.59 -8.33 6.57
CA ASP A 416 54.04 -8.29 6.33
C ASP A 416 54.67 -6.96 6.79
N ARG A 417 53.95 -5.85 6.58
CA ARG A 417 54.39 -4.54 7.07
C ARG A 417 54.42 -4.50 8.60
N ILE A 418 53.35 -4.91 9.27
CA ILE A 418 53.30 -4.97 10.75
C ILE A 418 54.37 -5.90 11.27
N ARG A 419 54.57 -7.05 10.65
CA ARG A 419 55.64 -7.99 11.01
C ARG A 419 57.03 -7.37 10.88
N SER A 420 57.33 -6.70 9.77
CA SER A 420 58.62 -6.06 9.53
C SER A 420 58.90 -4.89 10.48
N GLU A 421 57.87 -4.05 10.73
CA GLU A 421 57.94 -2.94 11.68
C GLU A 421 58.13 -3.45 13.13
N SER A 422 57.42 -4.50 13.53
CA SER A 422 57.53 -5.11 14.85
C SER A 422 58.91 -5.76 15.05
N VAL A 423 59.40 -6.50 14.07
CA VAL A 423 60.76 -7.10 14.13
C VAL A 423 61.81 -6.02 14.23
N THR A 424 61.71 -4.93 13.45
CA THR A 424 62.65 -3.82 13.50
C THR A 424 62.63 -3.12 14.86
N ALA A 425 61.44 -2.87 15.42
CA ALA A 425 61.27 -2.26 16.73
C ALA A 425 61.86 -3.15 17.86
N ILE A 426 61.57 -4.46 17.84
CA ILE A 426 62.14 -5.41 18.78
C ILE A 426 63.64 -5.48 18.67
N THR A 427 64.20 -5.52 17.45
CA THR A 427 65.69 -5.55 17.22
C THR A 427 66.35 -4.29 17.74
N ALA A 428 65.70 -3.12 17.55
CA ALA A 428 66.24 -1.86 18.09
C ALA A 428 66.19 -1.84 19.63
N GLN A 429 65.10 -2.34 20.24
CA GLN A 429 64.99 -2.45 21.70
C GLN A 429 66.01 -3.44 22.29
N VAL A 430 66.22 -4.60 21.65
CA VAL A 430 67.18 -5.59 22.07
C VAL A 430 68.59 -5.03 21.91
N GLY A 431 68.89 -4.28 20.81
CA GLY A 431 70.15 -3.57 20.62
C GLY A 431 70.44 -2.55 21.73
N GLY A 432 69.41 -1.72 22.08
CA GLY A 432 69.51 -0.76 23.18
C GLY A 432 69.68 -1.43 24.55
N LEU A 433 69.08 -2.57 24.77
CA LEU A 433 69.23 -3.36 25.99
C LEU A 433 70.59 -3.98 26.07
N SER A 434 71.15 -4.49 24.96
CA SER A 434 72.56 -5.03 24.84
C SER A 434 73.58 -3.94 25.12
N GLU A 435 73.40 -2.73 24.56
CA GLU A 435 74.24 -1.59 24.87
C GLU A 435 74.16 -1.14 26.33
N GLY A 436 72.94 -1.12 26.87
CA GLY A 436 72.68 -0.86 28.33
C GLY A 436 73.38 -1.88 29.23
N ILE A 437 73.37 -3.16 28.90
CA ILE A 437 74.06 -4.22 29.62
C ILE A 437 75.54 -4.08 29.45
N HIS A 438 76.05 -3.71 28.29
CA HIS A 438 77.46 -3.47 28.03
C HIS A 438 77.97 -2.31 28.89
N ASN A 439 77.28 -1.19 28.92
CA ASN A 439 77.59 -0.01 29.74
C ASN A 439 77.49 -0.33 31.25
N LEU A 440 76.51 -1.12 31.69
CA LEU A 440 76.41 -1.58 33.08
C LEU A 440 77.62 -2.46 33.43
N ASN A 441 78.04 -3.33 32.54
CA ASN A 441 79.24 -4.20 32.72
C ASN A 441 80.52 -3.42 32.79
N GLU A 442 80.64 -2.33 32.04
CA GLU A 442 81.78 -1.39 32.07
C GLU A 442 81.86 -0.64 33.40
N VAL A 443 80.67 -0.13 33.88
CA VAL A 443 80.56 0.53 35.21
C VAL A 443 80.85 -0.44 36.33
N LEU A 444 80.41 -1.68 36.29
CA LEU A 444 80.68 -2.72 37.26
C LEU A 444 82.21 -3.09 37.25
N LYS A 445 82.86 -3.09 36.09
CA LYS A 445 84.31 -3.33 35.95
C LYS A 445 85.11 -2.18 36.54
N ASP A 446 84.65 -0.94 36.36
CA ASP A 446 85.25 0.26 36.92
C ASP A 446 85.07 0.32 38.44
N LEU A 447 83.95 -0.12 38.98
CA LEU A 447 83.71 -0.27 40.42
C LEU A 447 84.53 -1.39 41.07
N ASN A 448 84.77 -2.50 40.33
CA ASN A 448 85.57 -3.62 40.83
C ASN A 448 87.06 -3.30 40.81
N GLY A 449 87.50 -2.33 39.96
CA GLY A 449 88.90 -1.83 39.88
C GLY A 449 89.19 -0.76 40.92
N LYS A 450 88.19 -0.11 41.50
CA LYS A 450 88.42 0.89 42.56
C LYS A 450 88.27 0.25 43.93
N THR A 451 89.35 -0.16 44.52
CA THR A 451 89.44 -0.58 45.91
C THR A 451 88.95 0.56 46.81
N VAL A 452 87.74 0.42 47.39
CA VAL A 452 87.20 1.39 48.35
C VAL A 452 88.08 1.26 49.63
N GLN A 453 89.05 2.13 49.84
CA GLN A 453 89.66 2.30 51.14
C GLN A 453 88.64 2.94 52.09
N VAL A 454 88.07 2.12 52.94
CA VAL A 454 87.20 2.60 54.07
C VAL A 454 88.15 3.08 55.11
N THR A 455 88.45 4.39 55.14
CA THR A 455 89.08 5.04 56.31
C THR A 455 88.04 5.14 57.46
N LYS A 456 88.18 4.25 58.44
CA LYS A 456 87.48 4.26 59.69
C LYS A 456 87.92 5.47 60.47
N LYS A 457 87.21 6.59 60.40
CA LYS A 457 87.35 7.74 61.27
C LYS A 457 86.73 7.45 62.59
N GLY A 458 87.53 7.06 63.54
CA GLY A 458 87.09 6.82 64.92
C GLY A 458 86.52 8.11 65.58
N TRP A 459 85.37 8.01 66.07
CA TRP A 459 84.75 9.04 66.88
C TRP A 459 85.02 8.74 68.32
N PHE A 460 86.17 9.20 68.83
CA PHE A 460 86.41 9.48 70.30
C PHE A 460 87.62 10.39 70.38
N GLY A 461 87.43 11.54 71.03
CA GLY A 461 88.51 12.27 71.65
C GLY A 461 88.52 13.78 71.44
N ARG A 462 87.81 14.49 72.41
CA ARG A 462 87.96 15.87 72.82
C ARG A 462 87.56 16.98 71.90
#